data_f4ccd09fef21a18ba84f4b301a44b14d
#
_entry.id   f4ccd09fef21a18ba84f4b301a44b14d
#
_cell.length_a   1.000
_cell.length_b   1.000
_cell.length_c   1.000
_cell.angle_alpha   90.00
_cell.angle_beta   90.00
_cell.angle_gamma   90.00
#
_symmetry.space_group_name_H-M   'P 1'
#
loop_
_entity.id
_entity.type
_entity.pdbx_description
1 polymer ?
#
loop_
_entity_poly.entity_id
_entity_poly.type
_entity_poly.pdbx_seq_one_letter_code
_entity_poly.pdbx_strand_id
1 'polypeptide(L)'
;MGLLEIVKNEDNDLNKINQLKEFCEVELGKGAIVCNDTPGFLGNRVGVYAMQIAMTEAFKMKLSVEEADAIFGRPMGIPKTGVFGLYDLIGIDLMADVLKSFIKELPKSDEFHEVAKEIPLVKKLIETGYTGRKGKGGFYRMKKTDSGKIMEAINLETGEYSTSQKIDIKSDKVDLKALINRKDKYGDYAWSVLSKIIKYASSLVPGITKEFNDIDEAMRLGFNWAKGPFEMLEEIGVKNFFDKVDEYKGNNFLENLSNSQDENFYGERQKYTSIETLGKIKKTASSVDGNSSASIYRFNDFNIVEFTTKANALDYDSMDALKKATDKPLIIINESMQFSAGVNLTYTMEFANKNDFKSIEKFIKYFQETCKHLKYSKYPVISAPSGLTLGGGFEVLVQSNFVAS
;
A
#
# COMPACT_ATOMS: atom_id res chain seq x y z
N MET A 1 8.46 0.15 6.58
CA MET A 1 7.51 1.25 6.62
C MET A 1 8.14 2.47 5.97
N GLY A 2 7.49 3.05 4.95
CA GLY A 2 8.05 4.15 4.14
C GLY A 2 7.90 5.53 4.78
N LEU A 3 6.87 5.72 5.62
CA LEU A 3 6.56 6.98 6.29
C LEU A 3 7.45 7.24 7.50
N LEU A 4 7.92 8.49 7.62
CA LEU A 4 8.50 9.06 8.82
C LEU A 4 7.86 10.43 9.07
N GLU A 5 7.22 10.60 10.22
CA GLU A 5 6.62 11.86 10.65
C GLU A 5 7.60 12.61 11.56
N ILE A 6 8.02 13.79 11.13
CA ILE A 6 8.86 14.70 11.92
C ILE A 6 7.93 15.65 12.63
N VAL A 7 7.72 15.39 13.91
CA VAL A 7 6.82 16.20 14.74
C VAL A 7 7.56 17.42 15.24
N LYS A 8 7.01 18.60 14.98
CA LYS A 8 7.60 19.88 15.40
C LYS A 8 6.69 20.63 16.36
N ASN A 9 7.29 21.41 17.22
CA ASN A 9 6.67 22.41 18.06
C ASN A 9 7.24 23.82 17.76
N GLU A 10 6.77 24.83 18.50
CA GLU A 10 7.18 26.21 18.30
C GLU A 10 8.65 26.48 18.63
N ASP A 11 9.27 25.69 19.50
CA ASP A 11 10.66 25.84 19.95
C ASP A 11 11.67 25.20 18.99
N ASN A 12 11.22 24.47 17.98
CA ASN A 12 12.12 23.75 17.08
C ASN A 12 12.72 24.68 16.00
N ASP A 13 14.02 24.58 15.83
CA ASP A 13 14.75 25.25 14.75
C ASP A 13 14.37 24.64 13.38
N LEU A 14 13.76 25.44 12.53
CA LEU A 14 13.31 25.01 11.20
C LEU A 14 14.46 24.54 10.31
N ASN A 15 15.67 25.10 10.46
CA ASN A 15 16.83 24.64 9.69
C ASN A 15 17.22 23.20 10.08
N LYS A 16 17.16 22.90 11.38
CA LYS A 16 17.43 21.53 11.86
C LYS A 16 16.34 20.56 11.43
N ILE A 17 15.08 20.96 11.43
CA ILE A 17 13.97 20.16 10.91
C ILE A 17 14.19 19.85 9.42
N ASN A 18 14.56 20.84 8.61
CA ASN A 18 14.82 20.64 7.19
C ASN A 18 16.04 19.73 6.94
N GLN A 19 17.11 19.89 7.70
CA GLN A 19 18.29 19.00 7.63
C GLN A 19 17.92 17.56 8.01
N LEU A 20 17.11 17.37 9.07
CA LEU A 20 16.63 16.06 9.47
C LEU A 20 15.75 15.43 8.39
N LYS A 21 14.86 16.23 7.78
CA LYS A 21 14.01 15.79 6.68
C LYS A 21 14.86 15.32 5.50
N GLU A 22 15.81 16.13 5.05
CA GLU A 22 16.73 15.79 3.96
C GLU A 22 17.51 14.51 4.28
N PHE A 23 18.05 14.37 5.49
CA PHE A 23 18.72 13.15 5.92
C PHE A 23 17.81 11.93 5.84
N CYS A 24 16.56 12.03 6.32
CA CYS A 24 15.61 10.92 6.27
C CYS A 24 15.24 10.54 4.83
N GLU A 25 15.10 11.51 3.95
CA GLU A 25 14.74 11.30 2.54
C GLU A 25 15.92 10.74 1.73
N VAL A 26 17.09 11.34 1.86
CA VAL A 26 18.26 11.02 1.02
C VAL A 26 19.01 9.80 1.56
N GLU A 27 19.36 9.80 2.86
CA GLU A 27 20.20 8.75 3.43
C GLU A 27 19.42 7.52 3.87
N LEU A 28 18.17 7.71 4.36
CA LEU A 28 17.34 6.60 4.86
C LEU A 28 16.30 6.11 3.84
N GLY A 29 16.11 6.82 2.72
CA GLY A 29 15.11 6.47 1.70
C GLY A 29 13.68 6.46 2.23
N LYS A 30 13.35 7.36 3.19
CA LYS A 30 12.01 7.49 3.78
C LYS A 30 11.27 8.66 3.15
N GLY A 31 9.95 8.57 3.09
CA GLY A 31 9.15 9.77 2.86
C GLY A 31 8.97 10.49 4.19
N ALA A 32 9.59 11.66 4.33
CA ALA A 32 9.56 12.42 5.57
C ALA A 32 8.55 13.56 5.49
N ILE A 33 7.58 13.58 6.40
CA ILE A 33 6.54 14.59 6.52
C ILE A 33 6.74 15.38 7.80
N VAL A 34 6.65 16.70 7.71
CA VAL A 34 6.72 17.56 8.89
C VAL A 34 5.31 17.94 9.33
N CYS A 35 4.94 17.57 10.55
CA CYS A 35 3.64 17.86 11.12
C CYS A 35 3.75 18.52 12.51
N ASN A 36 2.68 19.17 12.94
CA ASN A 36 2.61 19.76 14.27
C ASN A 36 2.37 18.67 15.32
N ASP A 37 2.81 18.94 16.56
CA ASP A 37 2.60 18.07 17.71
C ASP A 37 1.12 18.03 18.10
N THR A 38 0.43 17.03 17.60
CA THR A 38 -1.00 16.80 17.87
C THR A 38 -1.24 15.32 18.17
N PRO A 39 -2.24 14.97 19.00
CA PRO A 39 -2.52 13.57 19.32
C PRO A 39 -2.73 12.71 18.08
N GLY A 40 -1.95 11.63 17.96
CA GLY A 40 -2.01 10.70 16.82
C GLY A 40 -1.26 11.18 15.58
N PHE A 41 -0.62 12.32 15.61
CA PHE A 41 0.10 12.94 14.49
C PHE A 41 -0.76 13.01 13.21
N LEU A 42 -0.21 12.76 12.05
CA LEU A 42 -0.93 12.90 10.78
C LEU A 42 -1.50 11.56 10.27
N GLY A 43 -0.64 10.55 10.09
CA GLY A 43 -1.03 9.28 9.49
C GLY A 43 -2.05 8.52 10.32
N ASN A 44 -1.80 8.38 11.62
CA ASN A 44 -2.74 7.69 12.50
C ASN A 44 -4.08 8.44 12.64
N ARG A 45 -4.06 9.78 12.62
CA ARG A 45 -5.30 10.58 12.70
C ARG A 45 -6.25 10.20 11.56
N VAL A 46 -5.77 10.26 10.33
CA VAL A 46 -6.57 9.95 9.13
C VAL A 46 -6.83 8.47 8.99
N GLY A 47 -5.81 7.63 9.20
CA GLY A 47 -5.93 6.18 9.02
C GLY A 47 -6.88 5.52 10.01
N VAL A 48 -6.80 5.87 11.29
CA VAL A 48 -7.70 5.33 12.32
C VAL A 48 -9.12 5.86 12.13
N TYR A 49 -9.29 7.14 11.77
CA TYR A 49 -10.60 7.68 11.40
C TYR A 49 -11.22 6.92 10.23
N ALA A 50 -10.45 6.70 9.16
CA ALA A 50 -10.92 5.98 7.98
C ALA A 50 -11.36 4.55 8.31
N MET A 51 -10.60 3.84 9.14
CA MET A 51 -10.97 2.51 9.59
C MET A 51 -12.24 2.53 10.44
N GLN A 52 -12.34 3.48 11.36
CA GLN A 52 -13.50 3.57 12.27
C GLN A 52 -14.77 3.94 11.52
N ILE A 53 -14.73 4.89 10.60
CA ILE A 53 -15.91 5.27 9.81
C ILE A 53 -16.33 4.15 8.86
N ALA A 54 -15.38 3.44 8.24
CA ALA A 54 -15.69 2.31 7.38
C ALA A 54 -16.41 1.17 8.17
N MET A 55 -15.91 0.86 9.36
CA MET A 55 -16.56 -0.11 10.24
C MET A 55 -17.96 0.36 10.67
N THR A 56 -18.09 1.59 11.16
CA THR A 56 -19.36 2.13 11.65
C THR A 56 -20.43 2.18 10.56
N GLU A 57 -20.07 2.60 9.35
CA GLU A 57 -21.00 2.62 8.21
C GLU A 57 -21.39 1.20 7.76
N ALA A 58 -20.48 0.22 7.86
CA ALA A 58 -20.80 -1.17 7.56
C ALA A 58 -21.87 -1.71 8.51
N PHE A 59 -21.75 -1.45 9.82
CA PHE A 59 -22.80 -1.79 10.81
C PHE A 59 -24.12 -1.08 10.50
N LYS A 60 -24.07 0.23 10.24
CA LYS A 60 -25.26 1.04 9.95
C LYS A 60 -26.02 0.58 8.71
N MET A 61 -25.30 0.22 7.65
CA MET A 61 -25.86 -0.22 6.37
C MET A 61 -26.09 -1.74 6.31
N LYS A 62 -25.84 -2.47 7.41
CA LYS A 62 -26.01 -3.92 7.50
C LYS A 62 -25.26 -4.70 6.43
N LEU A 63 -24.04 -4.25 6.12
CA LEU A 63 -23.16 -5.00 5.23
C LEU A 63 -22.55 -6.19 5.97
N SER A 64 -22.22 -7.24 5.24
CA SER A 64 -21.37 -8.29 5.81
C SER A 64 -19.92 -7.80 5.91
N VAL A 65 -19.13 -8.49 6.73
CA VAL A 65 -17.71 -8.25 6.88
C VAL A 65 -17.00 -8.28 5.52
N GLU A 66 -17.35 -9.29 4.71
CA GLU A 66 -16.76 -9.49 3.40
C GLU A 66 -17.17 -8.43 2.38
N GLU A 67 -18.42 -7.97 2.43
CA GLU A 67 -18.91 -6.90 1.57
C GLU A 67 -18.18 -5.59 1.85
N ALA A 68 -18.07 -5.22 3.12
CA ALA A 68 -17.36 -4.02 3.53
C ALA A 68 -15.86 -4.06 3.15
N ASP A 69 -15.19 -5.17 3.42
CA ASP A 69 -13.77 -5.36 3.06
C ASP A 69 -13.54 -5.37 1.55
N ALA A 70 -14.49 -5.91 0.79
CA ALA A 70 -14.39 -5.91 -0.66
C ALA A 70 -14.48 -4.51 -1.26
N ILE A 71 -15.27 -3.60 -0.64
CA ILE A 71 -15.42 -2.21 -1.10
C ILE A 71 -14.33 -1.32 -0.53
N PHE A 72 -14.13 -1.33 0.80
CA PHE A 72 -13.05 -0.62 1.49
C PHE A 72 -11.73 -1.36 1.28
N GLY A 73 -11.32 -1.46 0.04
CA GLY A 73 -10.15 -2.20 -0.43
C GLY A 73 -9.69 -1.65 -1.77
N ARG A 74 -9.28 -2.53 -2.67
CA ARG A 74 -8.75 -2.15 -4.00
C ARG A 74 -9.66 -1.21 -4.80
N PRO A 75 -11.00 -1.35 -4.77
CA PRO A 75 -11.88 -0.44 -5.50
C PRO A 75 -11.78 1.01 -5.05
N MET A 76 -11.47 1.24 -3.77
CA MET A 76 -11.23 2.57 -3.20
C MET A 76 -9.74 2.95 -3.16
N GLY A 77 -8.86 2.21 -3.85
CA GLY A 77 -7.42 2.48 -3.80
C GLY A 77 -6.76 2.13 -2.45
N ILE A 78 -7.42 1.30 -1.64
CA ILE A 78 -6.97 0.86 -0.32
C ILE A 78 -6.46 -0.60 -0.42
N PRO A 79 -5.54 -1.06 0.45
CA PRO A 79 -5.09 -2.44 0.41
C PRO A 79 -6.23 -3.46 0.50
N LYS A 80 -6.08 -4.59 -0.20
CA LYS A 80 -7.10 -5.67 -0.26
C LYS A 80 -7.50 -6.28 1.09
N THR A 81 -6.79 -5.93 2.15
CA THR A 81 -7.08 -6.42 3.50
C THR A 81 -8.45 -5.97 3.98
N GLY A 82 -8.92 -4.83 3.46
CA GLY A 82 -10.18 -4.23 3.89
C GLY A 82 -10.10 -3.66 5.31
N VAL A 83 -11.24 -3.25 5.86
CA VAL A 83 -11.31 -2.68 7.21
C VAL A 83 -11.28 -3.76 8.30
N PHE A 84 -12.11 -4.78 8.20
CA PHE A 84 -12.22 -5.83 9.22
C PHE A 84 -11.00 -6.74 9.24
N GLY A 85 -10.49 -7.10 8.06
CA GLY A 85 -9.24 -7.84 7.96
C GLY A 85 -8.03 -7.07 8.49
N LEU A 86 -8.05 -5.73 8.44
CA LEU A 86 -7.02 -4.87 9.00
C LEU A 86 -7.13 -4.77 10.53
N TYR A 87 -8.35 -4.67 11.08
CA TYR A 87 -8.57 -4.79 12.53
C TYR A 87 -8.05 -6.11 13.08
N ASP A 88 -8.31 -7.22 12.39
CA ASP A 88 -7.80 -8.54 12.79
C ASP A 88 -6.28 -8.64 12.69
N LEU A 89 -5.65 -7.92 11.77
CA LEU A 89 -4.20 -7.90 11.59
C LEU A 89 -3.50 -7.10 12.69
N ILE A 90 -4.02 -5.92 13.01
CA ILE A 90 -3.47 -5.00 14.02
C ILE A 90 -3.72 -5.56 15.43
N GLY A 91 -4.93 -6.02 15.66
CA GLY A 91 -5.48 -6.44 16.94
C GLY A 91 -6.66 -5.54 17.33
N ILE A 92 -7.83 -6.15 17.53
CA ILE A 92 -9.07 -5.45 17.86
C ILE A 92 -8.95 -4.74 19.22
N ASP A 93 -8.29 -5.38 20.19
CA ASP A 93 -7.97 -4.84 21.50
C ASP A 93 -7.04 -3.62 21.42
N LEU A 94 -5.98 -3.70 20.65
CA LEU A 94 -5.05 -2.58 20.44
C LEU A 94 -5.77 -1.40 19.79
N MET A 95 -6.61 -1.65 18.79
CA MET A 95 -7.39 -0.58 18.16
C MET A 95 -8.38 0.06 19.13
N ALA A 96 -9.00 -0.73 20.02
CA ALA A 96 -9.87 -0.18 21.06
C ALA A 96 -9.11 0.74 22.02
N ASP A 97 -7.87 0.41 22.37
CA ASP A 97 -7.04 1.26 23.23
C ASP A 97 -6.57 2.53 22.52
N VAL A 98 -6.24 2.45 21.23
CA VAL A 98 -5.94 3.64 20.40
C VAL A 98 -7.15 4.57 20.35
N LEU A 99 -8.37 4.04 20.15
CA LEU A 99 -9.60 4.83 20.15
C LEU A 99 -9.84 5.52 21.49
N LYS A 100 -9.64 4.81 22.60
CA LYS A 100 -9.76 5.39 23.96
C LYS A 100 -8.76 6.54 24.17
N SER A 101 -7.53 6.37 23.71
CA SER A 101 -6.50 7.41 23.79
C SER A 101 -6.92 8.64 23.00
N PHE A 102 -7.40 8.48 21.77
CA PHE A 102 -7.87 9.59 20.95
C PHE A 102 -9.08 10.30 21.57
N ILE A 103 -10.06 9.57 22.08
CA ILE A 103 -11.23 10.15 22.77
C ILE A 103 -10.78 11.01 23.98
N LYS A 104 -9.74 10.55 24.69
CA LYS A 104 -9.24 11.27 25.87
C LYS A 104 -8.45 12.53 25.51
N GLU A 105 -7.65 12.47 24.47
CA GLU A 105 -6.64 13.49 24.18
C GLU A 105 -7.06 14.52 23.13
N LEU A 106 -8.00 14.14 22.23
CA LEU A 106 -8.49 15.05 21.20
C LEU A 106 -9.41 16.11 21.77
N PRO A 107 -9.39 17.34 21.20
CA PRO A 107 -10.35 18.37 21.54
C PRO A 107 -11.80 17.88 21.39
N LYS A 108 -12.69 18.29 22.28
CA LYS A 108 -14.11 17.87 22.22
C LYS A 108 -14.83 18.26 20.94
N SER A 109 -14.31 19.27 20.23
CA SER A 109 -14.80 19.71 18.91
C SER A 109 -14.30 18.87 17.75
N ASP A 110 -13.41 17.92 17.99
CA ASP A 110 -12.86 17.07 16.91
C ASP A 110 -13.92 16.08 16.44
N GLU A 111 -14.16 16.03 15.13
CA GLU A 111 -15.15 15.14 14.51
C GLU A 111 -14.86 13.64 14.77
N PHE A 112 -13.66 13.30 15.24
CA PHE A 112 -13.31 11.95 15.64
C PHE A 112 -14.25 11.39 16.73
N HIS A 113 -14.75 12.26 17.62
CA HIS A 113 -15.69 11.85 18.68
C HIS A 113 -17.04 11.35 18.14
N GLU A 114 -17.43 11.74 16.94
CA GLU A 114 -18.68 11.30 16.32
C GLU A 114 -18.59 9.83 15.86
N VAL A 115 -17.41 9.38 15.48
CA VAL A 115 -17.17 8.04 14.94
C VAL A 115 -16.61 7.07 15.95
N ALA A 116 -15.95 7.54 17.00
CA ALA A 116 -15.30 6.74 18.02
C ALA A 116 -16.30 6.23 19.08
N LYS A 117 -17.38 5.59 18.61
CA LYS A 117 -18.42 5.01 19.50
C LYS A 117 -18.10 3.57 19.84
N GLU A 118 -18.41 3.17 21.06
CA GLU A 118 -18.30 1.76 21.48
C GLU A 118 -19.29 0.91 20.70
N ILE A 119 -18.79 -0.15 20.06
CA ILE A 119 -19.62 -1.12 19.34
C ILE A 119 -19.72 -2.38 20.21
N PRO A 120 -20.95 -2.78 20.65
CA PRO A 120 -21.13 -3.89 21.58
C PRO A 120 -20.50 -5.22 21.11
N LEU A 121 -20.56 -5.49 19.80
CA LEU A 121 -19.94 -6.69 19.22
C LEU A 121 -18.41 -6.66 19.36
N VAL A 122 -17.78 -5.51 19.13
CA VAL A 122 -16.32 -5.34 19.28
C VAL A 122 -15.91 -5.59 20.72
N LYS A 123 -16.63 -5.04 21.69
CA LYS A 123 -16.39 -5.27 23.11
C LYS A 123 -16.51 -6.75 23.46
N LYS A 124 -17.57 -7.41 23.02
CA LYS A 124 -17.79 -8.87 23.23
C LYS A 124 -16.65 -9.70 22.63
N LEU A 125 -16.15 -9.35 21.44
CA LEU A 125 -15.02 -10.04 20.81
C LEU A 125 -13.76 -9.94 21.70
N ILE A 126 -13.46 -8.77 22.22
CA ILE A 126 -12.30 -8.55 23.11
C ILE A 126 -12.47 -9.37 24.39
N GLU A 127 -13.59 -9.26 25.06
CA GLU A 127 -13.90 -9.96 26.34
C GLU A 127 -13.81 -11.48 26.21
N THR A 128 -14.14 -12.02 25.02
CA THR A 128 -14.11 -13.47 24.77
C THR A 128 -12.79 -13.96 24.14
N GLY A 129 -11.82 -13.05 23.95
CA GLY A 129 -10.48 -13.38 23.45
C GLY A 129 -10.40 -13.52 21.92
N TYR A 130 -11.39 -12.98 21.20
CA TYR A 130 -11.36 -12.86 19.74
C TYR A 130 -10.77 -11.50 19.36
N THR A 131 -9.46 -11.35 19.56
CA THR A 131 -8.73 -10.09 19.39
C THR A 131 -8.04 -9.95 18.04
N GLY A 132 -8.35 -10.82 17.08
CA GLY A 132 -7.76 -10.85 15.76
C GLY A 132 -6.81 -12.02 15.55
N ARG A 133 -5.88 -11.90 14.62
CA ARG A 133 -4.96 -13.00 14.21
C ARG A 133 -4.06 -13.51 15.33
N LYS A 134 -3.79 -12.70 16.34
CA LYS A 134 -3.00 -13.07 17.53
C LYS A 134 -3.81 -13.81 18.59
N GLY A 135 -5.14 -13.72 18.53
CA GLY A 135 -6.07 -14.36 19.43
C GLY A 135 -6.71 -15.62 18.86
N LYS A 136 -7.94 -15.91 19.30
CA LYS A 136 -8.74 -17.04 18.79
C LYS A 136 -9.30 -16.81 17.37
N GLY A 137 -9.12 -15.65 16.79
CA GLY A 137 -9.70 -15.06 15.60
C GLY A 137 -10.21 -13.66 15.92
N GLY A 138 -10.95 -13.07 15.05
CA GLY A 138 -11.57 -11.76 15.19
C GLY A 138 -12.83 -11.68 14.35
N PHE A 139 -12.95 -10.69 13.48
CA PHE A 139 -14.01 -10.64 12.47
C PHE A 139 -13.94 -11.82 11.51
N TYR A 140 -12.74 -12.31 11.28
CA TYR A 140 -12.47 -13.58 10.59
C TYR A 140 -11.78 -14.56 11.54
N ARG A 141 -12.06 -15.86 11.35
CA ARG A 141 -11.33 -16.92 12.04
C ARG A 141 -11.10 -18.13 11.15
N MET A 142 -10.09 -18.91 11.47
CA MET A 142 -9.82 -20.20 10.81
C MET A 142 -10.38 -21.33 11.64
N LYS A 143 -11.33 -22.08 11.09
CA LYS A 143 -11.90 -23.30 11.70
C LYS A 143 -11.27 -24.53 11.08
N LYS A 144 -10.83 -25.45 11.92
CA LYS A 144 -10.37 -26.79 11.48
C LYS A 144 -11.60 -27.67 11.26
N THR A 145 -11.64 -28.36 10.14
CA THR A 145 -12.65 -29.35 9.77
C THR A 145 -11.95 -30.62 9.34
N ASP A 146 -12.68 -31.72 9.21
CA ASP A 146 -12.11 -33.02 8.74
C ASP A 146 -11.53 -32.93 7.33
N SER A 147 -12.05 -32.00 6.50
CA SER A 147 -11.58 -31.73 5.14
C SER A 147 -10.48 -30.66 5.03
N GLY A 148 -10.01 -30.08 6.16
CA GLY A 148 -9.00 -29.06 6.19
C GLY A 148 -9.37 -27.83 7.02
N LYS A 149 -8.81 -26.66 6.63
CA LYS A 149 -9.11 -25.37 7.29
C LYS A 149 -10.06 -24.56 6.42
N ILE A 150 -11.13 -24.07 7.00
CA ILE A 150 -12.06 -23.13 6.37
C ILE A 150 -11.96 -21.75 7.05
N MET A 151 -12.13 -20.69 6.27
CA MET A 151 -12.25 -19.34 6.81
C MET A 151 -13.72 -19.09 7.12
N GLU A 152 -14.00 -18.63 8.34
CA GLU A 152 -15.32 -18.14 8.75
C GLU A 152 -15.27 -16.63 8.98
N ALA A 153 -16.36 -15.94 8.70
CA ALA A 153 -16.60 -14.53 9.00
C ALA A 153 -17.74 -14.38 9.97
N ILE A 154 -17.68 -13.36 10.81
CA ILE A 154 -18.73 -13.07 11.79
C ILE A 154 -19.87 -12.29 11.14
N ASN A 155 -21.10 -12.61 11.47
CA ASN A 155 -22.23 -11.78 11.15
C ASN A 155 -22.29 -10.58 12.11
N LEU A 156 -22.29 -9.36 11.59
CA LEU A 156 -22.21 -8.14 12.39
C LEU A 156 -23.44 -7.87 13.25
N GLU A 157 -24.60 -8.44 12.89
CA GLU A 157 -25.86 -8.28 13.66
C GLU A 157 -26.00 -9.35 14.74
N THR A 158 -25.71 -10.63 14.41
CA THR A 158 -25.94 -11.75 15.33
C THR A 158 -24.72 -12.13 16.17
N GLY A 159 -23.52 -11.82 15.67
CA GLY A 159 -22.26 -12.26 16.27
C GLY A 159 -21.95 -13.73 16.03
N GLU A 160 -22.66 -14.41 15.13
CA GLU A 160 -22.42 -15.81 14.77
C GLU A 160 -21.45 -15.93 13.60
N TYR A 161 -20.67 -17.00 13.58
CA TYR A 161 -19.72 -17.26 12.51
C TYR A 161 -20.32 -18.21 11.46
N SER A 162 -20.11 -17.88 10.19
CA SER A 162 -20.43 -18.72 9.05
C SER A 162 -19.26 -18.78 8.06
N THR A 163 -19.28 -19.75 7.15
CA THR A 163 -18.24 -19.86 6.12
C THR A 163 -18.15 -18.56 5.34
N SER A 164 -16.94 -17.97 5.31
CA SER A 164 -16.69 -16.71 4.60
C SER A 164 -16.89 -16.86 3.10
N GLN A 165 -17.55 -15.87 2.51
CA GLN A 165 -17.89 -15.85 1.09
C GLN A 165 -17.01 -14.84 0.36
N LYS A 166 -16.60 -15.19 -0.86
CA LYS A 166 -15.93 -14.24 -1.74
C LYS A 166 -16.97 -13.34 -2.39
N ILE A 167 -16.86 -12.05 -2.14
CA ILE A 167 -17.72 -11.03 -2.76
C ILE A 167 -17.03 -10.54 -4.05
N ASP A 168 -17.73 -10.73 -5.17
CA ASP A 168 -17.31 -10.19 -6.47
C ASP A 168 -18.06 -8.89 -6.74
N ILE A 169 -17.38 -7.77 -6.57
CA ILE A 169 -17.94 -6.44 -6.83
C ILE A 169 -17.85 -6.10 -8.33
N LYS A 170 -17.31 -7.00 -9.17
CA LYS A 170 -16.97 -6.76 -10.59
C LYS A 170 -16.08 -5.51 -10.80
N SER A 171 -15.23 -5.24 -9.84
CA SER A 171 -14.59 -3.95 -9.63
C SER A 171 -13.09 -3.90 -9.96
N ASP A 172 -12.46 -4.96 -10.41
CA ASP A 172 -11.02 -4.94 -10.76
C ASP A 172 -10.69 -3.92 -11.87
N LYS A 173 -11.72 -3.22 -12.43
CA LYS A 173 -11.60 -2.18 -13.46
C LYS A 173 -12.53 -0.98 -13.25
N VAL A 174 -13.23 -0.88 -12.12
CA VAL A 174 -14.14 0.25 -11.87
C VAL A 174 -13.32 1.38 -11.27
N ASP A 175 -13.32 2.55 -11.91
CA ASP A 175 -12.75 3.76 -11.33
C ASP A 175 -13.57 4.19 -10.09
N LEU A 176 -12.94 4.96 -9.21
CA LEU A 176 -13.55 5.39 -7.96
C LEU A 176 -14.83 6.21 -8.20
N LYS A 177 -14.87 7.02 -9.25
CA LYS A 177 -16.04 7.82 -9.62
C LYS A 177 -17.23 6.94 -10.02
N ALA A 178 -16.99 5.86 -10.76
CA ALA A 178 -18.04 4.90 -11.11
C ALA A 178 -18.53 4.15 -9.87
N LEU A 179 -17.64 3.78 -8.94
CA LEU A 179 -18.00 3.11 -7.70
C LEU A 179 -18.97 3.94 -6.85
N ILE A 180 -18.62 5.20 -6.56
CA ILE A 180 -19.45 6.07 -5.71
C ILE A 180 -20.76 6.51 -6.36
N ASN A 181 -20.91 6.32 -7.66
CA ASN A 181 -22.13 6.64 -8.41
C ASN A 181 -23.03 5.42 -8.67
N ARG A 182 -22.65 4.24 -8.18
CA ARG A 182 -23.53 3.05 -8.22
C ARG A 182 -24.84 3.33 -7.45
N LYS A 183 -25.95 2.76 -7.95
CA LYS A 183 -27.29 2.89 -7.36
C LYS A 183 -27.64 1.66 -6.52
N ASP A 184 -26.68 1.21 -5.70
CA ASP A 184 -26.86 0.08 -4.80
C ASP A 184 -26.15 0.36 -3.45
N LYS A 185 -26.37 -0.53 -2.47
CA LYS A 185 -25.78 -0.40 -1.12
C LYS A 185 -24.24 -0.28 -1.14
N TYR A 186 -23.58 -0.77 -2.19
CA TYR A 186 -22.12 -0.70 -2.34
C TYR A 186 -21.66 0.71 -2.72
N GLY A 187 -22.38 1.35 -3.64
CA GLY A 187 -22.13 2.76 -3.99
C GLY A 187 -22.43 3.68 -2.81
N ASP A 188 -23.53 3.44 -2.11
CA ASP A 188 -23.92 4.23 -0.94
C ASP A 188 -22.86 4.12 0.18
N TYR A 189 -22.38 2.91 0.45
CA TYR A 189 -21.31 2.69 1.42
C TYR A 189 -20.00 3.37 0.99
N ALA A 190 -19.56 3.16 -0.24
CA ALA A 190 -18.34 3.77 -0.76
C ALA A 190 -18.39 5.29 -0.66
N TRP A 191 -19.51 5.91 -1.05
CA TRP A 191 -19.72 7.35 -0.95
C TRP A 191 -19.70 7.84 0.49
N SER A 192 -20.49 7.18 1.37
CA SER A 192 -20.58 7.60 2.77
C SER A 192 -19.23 7.54 3.48
N VAL A 193 -18.43 6.52 3.22
CA VAL A 193 -17.09 6.38 3.81
C VAL A 193 -16.13 7.41 3.21
N LEU A 194 -16.06 7.51 1.88
CA LEU A 194 -15.13 8.40 1.21
C LEU A 194 -15.37 9.88 1.54
N SER A 195 -16.64 10.32 1.47
CA SER A 195 -16.98 11.72 1.74
C SER A 195 -16.60 12.14 3.17
N LYS A 196 -16.79 11.26 4.15
CA LYS A 196 -16.42 11.52 5.53
C LYS A 196 -14.91 11.52 5.75
N ILE A 197 -14.17 10.62 5.08
CA ILE A 197 -12.70 10.63 5.10
C ILE A 197 -12.17 11.95 4.54
N ILE A 198 -12.69 12.41 3.40
CA ILE A 198 -12.29 13.67 2.77
C ILE A 198 -12.61 14.86 3.71
N LYS A 199 -13.81 14.91 4.29
CA LYS A 199 -14.18 15.95 5.25
C LYS A 199 -13.22 16.00 6.43
N TYR A 200 -12.97 14.85 7.05
CA TYR A 200 -12.07 14.77 8.19
C TYR A 200 -10.65 15.16 7.84
N ALA A 201 -10.10 14.62 6.76
CA ALA A 201 -8.77 14.99 6.28
C ALA A 201 -8.65 16.49 6.02
N SER A 202 -9.67 17.11 5.43
CA SER A 202 -9.72 18.54 5.17
C SER A 202 -9.77 19.39 6.44
N SER A 203 -10.43 18.93 7.50
CA SER A 203 -10.50 19.64 8.79
C SER A 203 -9.16 19.70 9.52
N LEU A 204 -8.22 18.82 9.16
CA LEU A 204 -6.88 18.78 9.74
C LEU A 204 -5.91 19.81 9.13
N VAL A 205 -6.30 20.45 8.02
CA VAL A 205 -5.54 21.51 7.36
C VAL A 205 -6.10 22.89 7.81
N PRO A 206 -5.28 23.82 8.28
CA PRO A 206 -3.83 23.78 8.44
C PRO A 206 -3.36 23.31 9.84
N GLY A 207 -4.24 22.80 10.68
CA GLY A 207 -3.98 22.53 12.09
C GLY A 207 -2.83 21.54 12.34
N ILE A 208 -2.79 20.43 11.62
CA ILE A 208 -1.74 19.42 11.76
C ILE A 208 -0.62 19.64 10.74
N THR A 209 -0.98 19.92 9.51
CA THR A 209 -0.04 20.30 8.44
C THR A 209 -0.61 21.44 7.62
N LYS A 210 0.26 22.28 7.05
CA LYS A 210 -0.16 23.36 6.15
C LYS A 210 -0.46 22.87 4.75
N GLU A 211 0.13 21.75 4.37
CA GLU A 211 0.07 21.20 3.02
C GLU A 211 -0.84 19.98 3.00
N PHE A 212 -1.96 20.05 2.30
CA PHE A 212 -2.92 18.95 2.24
C PHE A 212 -2.34 17.68 1.60
N ASN A 213 -1.39 17.81 0.67
CA ASN A 213 -0.71 16.68 0.05
C ASN A 213 0.18 15.87 1.02
N ASP A 214 0.57 16.45 2.16
CA ASP A 214 1.23 15.69 3.23
C ASP A 214 0.33 14.57 3.76
N ILE A 215 -0.97 14.82 3.81
CA ILE A 215 -1.97 13.83 4.25
C ILE A 215 -2.01 12.66 3.26
N ASP A 216 -2.03 12.97 1.96
CA ASP A 216 -2.04 11.94 0.93
C ASP A 216 -0.77 11.09 0.97
N GLU A 217 0.37 11.74 1.17
CA GLU A 217 1.64 11.05 1.28
C GLU A 217 1.70 10.18 2.55
N ALA A 218 1.18 10.66 3.68
CA ALA A 218 1.08 9.88 4.91
C ALA A 218 0.25 8.60 4.71
N MET A 219 -0.86 8.70 3.97
CA MET A 219 -1.69 7.54 3.68
C MET A 219 -1.03 6.56 2.72
N ARG A 220 -0.32 7.05 1.70
CA ARG A 220 0.43 6.19 0.77
C ARG A 220 1.58 5.46 1.45
N LEU A 221 2.41 6.17 2.19
CA LEU A 221 3.63 5.63 2.80
C LEU A 221 3.38 4.87 4.11
N GLY A 222 2.40 5.32 4.91
CA GLY A 222 2.09 4.74 6.21
C GLY A 222 1.06 3.61 6.15
N PHE A 223 0.03 3.78 5.33
CA PHE A 223 -1.09 2.84 5.21
C PHE A 223 -1.14 2.08 3.88
N ASN A 224 -0.14 2.31 3.01
CA ASN A 224 -0.01 1.66 1.72
C ASN A 224 -1.24 1.85 0.80
N TRP A 225 -1.87 3.01 0.88
CA TRP A 225 -2.94 3.38 -0.04
C TRP A 225 -2.37 3.72 -1.42
N ALA A 226 -3.11 3.44 -2.47
CA ALA A 226 -2.72 3.82 -3.83
C ALA A 226 -2.86 5.32 -4.05
N LYS A 227 -3.83 5.95 -3.38
CA LYS A 227 -4.14 7.39 -3.43
C LYS A 227 -4.56 7.87 -2.05
N GLY A 228 -4.18 9.08 -1.69
CA GLY A 228 -4.68 9.72 -0.48
C GLY A 228 -6.05 10.39 -0.68
N PRO A 229 -6.65 10.93 0.41
CA PRO A 229 -8.00 11.51 0.37
C PRO A 229 -8.19 12.62 -0.65
N PHE A 230 -7.21 13.50 -0.83
CA PHE A 230 -7.31 14.62 -1.77
C PHE A 230 -7.05 14.20 -3.22
N GLU A 231 -6.19 13.22 -3.46
CA GLU A 231 -6.06 12.57 -4.78
C GLU A 231 -7.35 11.85 -5.17
N MET A 232 -8.06 11.25 -4.20
CA MET A 232 -9.37 10.65 -4.43
C MET A 232 -10.44 11.71 -4.71
N LEU A 233 -10.40 12.86 -4.02
CA LEU A 233 -11.29 14.00 -4.28
C LEU A 233 -11.12 14.53 -5.70
N GLU A 234 -9.88 14.70 -6.15
CA GLU A 234 -9.61 15.13 -7.53
C GLU A 234 -10.11 14.09 -8.56
N GLU A 235 -9.88 12.80 -8.32
CA GLU A 235 -10.34 11.72 -9.21
C GLU A 235 -11.86 11.68 -9.38
N ILE A 236 -12.60 11.83 -8.29
CA ILE A 236 -14.08 11.86 -8.37
C ILE A 236 -14.62 13.17 -8.94
N GLY A 237 -13.83 14.24 -8.93
CA GLY A 237 -14.16 15.59 -9.37
C GLY A 237 -14.75 16.45 -8.26
N VAL A 238 -14.24 17.66 -8.14
CA VAL A 238 -14.64 18.64 -7.11
C VAL A 238 -16.14 18.94 -7.19
N LYS A 239 -16.64 19.22 -8.41
CA LYS A 239 -18.07 19.44 -8.62
C LYS A 239 -18.90 18.23 -8.20
N ASN A 240 -18.53 17.01 -8.60
CA ASN A 240 -19.28 15.81 -8.25
C ASN A 240 -19.30 15.57 -6.73
N PHE A 241 -18.24 15.95 -6.03
CA PHE A 241 -18.19 15.90 -4.56
C PHE A 241 -19.20 16.87 -3.94
N PHE A 242 -19.19 18.15 -4.34
CA PHE A 242 -20.08 19.16 -3.76
C PHE A 242 -21.56 18.98 -4.17
N ASP A 243 -21.83 18.40 -5.32
CA ASP A 243 -23.20 18.05 -5.74
C ASP A 243 -23.82 16.93 -4.84
N LYS A 244 -22.99 16.16 -4.13
CA LYS A 244 -23.42 14.97 -3.36
C LYS A 244 -23.18 15.09 -1.85
N VAL A 245 -22.28 15.93 -1.40
CA VAL A 245 -21.95 16.06 0.02
C VAL A 245 -23.03 16.90 0.73
N ASP A 246 -23.59 16.36 1.82
CA ASP A 246 -24.70 17.01 2.52
C ASP A 246 -24.24 18.22 3.32
N GLU A 247 -23.05 18.16 3.95
CA GLU A 247 -22.58 19.21 4.86
C GLU A 247 -21.07 19.33 4.85
N TYR A 248 -20.56 20.55 4.63
CA TYR A 248 -19.14 20.90 4.68
C TYR A 248 -18.89 22.30 5.27
N LYS A 249 -19.94 22.99 5.71
CA LYS A 249 -19.84 24.32 6.35
C LYS A 249 -19.01 24.23 7.63
N GLY A 250 -18.15 25.24 7.84
CA GLY A 250 -17.20 25.25 8.95
C GLY A 250 -15.87 24.54 8.63
N ASN A 251 -15.77 23.87 7.49
CA ASN A 251 -14.51 23.32 7.00
C ASN A 251 -13.87 24.31 6.02
N ASN A 252 -12.90 25.08 6.51
CA ASN A 252 -12.29 26.18 5.76
C ASN A 252 -11.67 25.72 4.43
N PHE A 253 -11.06 24.54 4.39
CA PHE A 253 -10.47 24.00 3.16
C PHE A 253 -11.55 23.72 2.12
N LEU A 254 -12.61 23.00 2.50
CA LEU A 254 -13.71 22.66 1.59
C LEU A 254 -14.53 23.90 1.19
N GLU A 255 -14.73 24.87 2.08
CA GLU A 255 -15.41 26.11 1.72
C GLU A 255 -14.62 26.90 0.67
N ASN A 256 -13.31 27.03 0.84
CA ASN A 256 -12.45 27.69 -0.14
C ASN A 256 -12.45 26.96 -1.49
N LEU A 257 -12.39 25.63 -1.46
CA LEU A 257 -12.44 24.80 -2.68
C LEU A 257 -13.79 24.92 -3.37
N SER A 258 -14.89 24.90 -2.62
CA SER A 258 -16.25 25.10 -3.16
C SER A 258 -16.42 26.46 -3.82
N ASN A 259 -15.85 27.51 -3.22
CA ASN A 259 -15.92 28.88 -3.75
C ASN A 259 -15.07 29.06 -5.02
N SER A 260 -13.90 28.42 -5.07
CA SER A 260 -13.01 28.48 -6.25
C SER A 260 -13.47 27.63 -7.40
N GLN A 261 -14.20 26.56 -7.14
CA GLN A 261 -14.60 25.51 -8.10
C GLN A 261 -13.42 24.97 -8.94
N ASP A 262 -12.23 24.96 -8.34
CA ASP A 262 -11.02 24.52 -9.02
C ASP A 262 -10.98 22.99 -9.12
N GLU A 263 -11.30 22.46 -10.30
CA GLU A 263 -11.25 21.01 -10.59
C GLU A 263 -9.81 20.46 -10.62
N ASN A 264 -8.81 21.33 -10.71
CA ASN A 264 -7.39 20.96 -10.72
C ASN A 264 -6.65 21.50 -9.50
N PHE A 265 -7.33 21.59 -8.34
CA PHE A 265 -6.77 22.17 -7.11
C PHE A 265 -5.49 21.49 -6.64
N TYR A 266 -5.30 20.23 -7.02
CA TYR A 266 -4.09 19.48 -6.71
C TYR A 266 -2.88 20.02 -7.47
N GLY A 267 -3.09 20.48 -8.71
CA GLY A 267 -2.08 21.08 -9.57
C GLY A 267 -0.85 20.20 -9.84
N GLU A 268 0.18 20.81 -10.41
CA GLU A 268 1.51 20.18 -10.56
C GLU A 268 2.32 20.24 -9.27
N ARG A 269 1.69 20.21 -8.10
CA ARG A 269 2.44 20.19 -6.84
C ARG A 269 3.38 19.01 -6.85
N GLN A 270 4.63 19.27 -6.53
CA GLN A 270 5.64 18.22 -6.39
C GLN A 270 5.09 17.17 -5.46
N LYS A 271 4.71 16.03 -6.03
CA LYS A 271 4.48 14.84 -5.22
C LYS A 271 5.74 14.65 -4.41
N TYR A 272 5.61 14.54 -3.11
CA TYR A 272 6.72 14.27 -2.18
C TYR A 272 7.37 12.93 -2.54
N THR A 273 7.99 12.83 -3.64
CA THR A 273 8.79 11.69 -3.97
C THR A 273 9.94 12.17 -4.81
N SER A 274 10.96 12.57 -4.10
CA SER A 274 12.32 12.37 -4.58
C SER A 274 12.61 10.89 -4.85
N ILE A 275 11.81 9.94 -4.36
CA ILE A 275 11.94 8.53 -4.69
C ILE A 275 11.50 8.35 -6.14
N GLU A 276 12.46 8.29 -7.03
CA GLU A 276 12.23 7.86 -8.40
C GLU A 276 11.87 6.38 -8.41
N THR A 277 10.60 6.09 -8.70
CA THR A 277 10.17 4.71 -8.87
C THR A 277 10.71 4.17 -10.19
N LEU A 278 10.93 2.86 -10.27
CA LEU A 278 11.31 2.20 -11.51
C LEU A 278 10.34 2.56 -12.66
N GLY A 279 9.03 2.68 -12.37
CA GLY A 279 8.03 3.09 -13.33
C GLY A 279 8.23 4.49 -13.91
N LYS A 280 8.79 5.44 -13.13
CA LYS A 280 9.19 6.78 -13.66
C LYS A 280 10.46 6.67 -14.49
N ILE A 281 11.47 5.98 -13.99
CA ILE A 281 12.76 5.81 -14.65
C ILE A 281 12.58 5.15 -16.03
N LYS A 282 11.75 4.11 -16.12
CA LYS A 282 11.45 3.40 -17.38
C LYS A 282 10.91 4.32 -18.48
N LYS A 283 10.22 5.40 -18.14
CA LYS A 283 9.70 6.38 -19.14
C LYS A 283 10.81 7.17 -19.82
N THR A 284 11.98 7.25 -19.24
CA THR A 284 13.17 7.97 -19.77
C THR A 284 14.15 7.05 -20.49
N ALA A 285 13.87 5.75 -20.57
CA ALA A 285 14.71 4.79 -21.27
C ALA A 285 14.84 5.15 -22.77
N SER A 286 16.06 5.11 -23.28
CA SER A 286 16.33 5.36 -24.70
C SER A 286 15.82 4.23 -25.60
N SER A 287 15.77 3.01 -25.07
CA SER A 287 15.20 1.84 -25.73
C SER A 287 14.82 0.78 -24.69
N VAL A 288 13.94 -0.12 -25.10
CA VAL A 288 13.57 -1.32 -24.33
C VAL A 288 13.95 -2.54 -25.16
N ASP A 289 14.67 -3.48 -24.54
CA ASP A 289 15.04 -4.77 -25.09
C ASP A 289 14.67 -5.85 -24.06
N GLY A 290 14.94 -7.10 -24.33
CA GLY A 290 14.68 -8.19 -23.40
C GLY A 290 14.16 -9.45 -24.08
N ASN A 291 13.47 -10.28 -23.28
CA ASN A 291 12.91 -11.55 -23.74
C ASN A 291 11.63 -11.87 -22.90
N SER A 292 11.19 -13.13 -22.93
CA SER A 292 9.97 -13.57 -22.21
C SER A 292 10.08 -13.46 -20.68
N SER A 293 11.29 -13.42 -20.14
CA SER A 293 11.57 -13.55 -18.69
C SER A 293 12.16 -12.30 -18.04
N ALA A 294 12.65 -11.35 -18.84
CA ALA A 294 13.19 -10.10 -18.34
C ALA A 294 13.14 -8.99 -19.39
N SER A 295 12.94 -7.76 -18.92
CA SER A 295 13.08 -6.53 -19.71
C SER A 295 14.44 -5.87 -19.42
N ILE A 296 15.08 -5.36 -20.47
CA ILE A 296 16.30 -4.58 -20.38
C ILE A 296 15.96 -3.14 -20.81
N TYR A 297 16.08 -2.18 -19.91
CA TYR A 297 15.90 -0.76 -20.20
C TYR A 297 17.28 -0.15 -20.41
N ARG A 298 17.48 0.45 -21.58
CA ARG A 298 18.76 1.01 -21.98
C ARG A 298 18.78 2.52 -21.86
N PHE A 299 19.82 3.03 -21.20
CA PHE A 299 20.12 4.45 -21.02
C PHE A 299 21.50 4.77 -21.60
N ASN A 300 21.86 6.07 -21.74
CA ASN A 300 23.17 6.46 -22.25
C ASN A 300 24.31 5.92 -21.38
N ASP A 301 24.18 5.99 -20.07
CA ASP A 301 25.26 5.69 -19.12
C ASP A 301 25.13 4.33 -18.43
N PHE A 302 23.93 3.74 -18.38
CA PHE A 302 23.68 2.48 -17.67
C PHE A 302 22.49 1.70 -18.25
N ASN A 303 22.35 0.46 -17.82
CA ASN A 303 21.23 -0.39 -18.13
C ASN A 303 20.47 -0.78 -16.86
N ILE A 304 19.19 -1.06 -16.98
CA ILE A 304 18.36 -1.65 -15.92
C ILE A 304 17.80 -2.99 -16.42
N VAL A 305 17.85 -4.02 -15.57
CA VAL A 305 17.16 -5.29 -15.81
C VAL A 305 16.05 -5.44 -14.77
N GLU A 306 14.85 -5.76 -15.26
CA GLU A 306 13.68 -6.13 -14.47
C GLU A 306 13.21 -7.53 -14.89
N PHE A 307 13.03 -8.44 -13.92
CA PHE A 307 12.46 -9.76 -14.19
C PHE A 307 10.94 -9.66 -14.33
N THR A 308 10.38 -10.37 -15.32
CA THR A 308 8.94 -10.30 -15.67
C THR A 308 8.21 -11.63 -15.52
N THR A 309 8.90 -12.68 -15.09
CA THR A 309 8.30 -13.98 -14.82
C THR A 309 7.40 -13.95 -13.60
N LYS A 310 6.55 -14.96 -13.45
CA LYS A 310 5.76 -15.12 -12.22
C LYS A 310 6.68 -15.22 -11.01
N ALA A 311 6.45 -14.33 -10.04
CA ALA A 311 7.25 -14.23 -8.81
C ALA A 311 8.74 -13.90 -9.08
N ASN A 312 9.07 -13.32 -10.24
CA ASN A 312 10.43 -13.03 -10.68
C ASN A 312 11.37 -14.25 -10.59
N ALA A 313 10.82 -15.43 -10.90
CA ALA A 313 11.58 -16.67 -10.90
C ALA A 313 12.55 -16.71 -12.07
N LEU A 314 13.76 -17.22 -11.82
CA LEU A 314 14.87 -17.18 -12.77
C LEU A 314 14.90 -18.44 -13.64
N ASP A 315 15.05 -18.26 -14.94
CA ASP A 315 15.21 -19.27 -15.96
C ASP A 315 16.38 -18.92 -16.89
N TYR A 316 16.52 -19.66 -18.00
CA TYR A 316 17.59 -19.43 -18.96
C TYR A 316 17.53 -18.02 -19.56
N ASP A 317 16.32 -17.56 -19.91
CA ASP A 317 16.10 -16.27 -20.56
C ASP A 317 16.40 -15.11 -19.62
N SER A 318 16.03 -15.20 -18.34
CA SER A 318 16.38 -14.18 -17.35
C SER A 318 17.89 -14.06 -17.13
N MET A 319 18.62 -15.20 -17.12
CA MET A 319 20.07 -15.22 -17.02
C MET A 319 20.76 -14.68 -18.28
N ASP A 320 20.19 -14.93 -19.46
CA ASP A 320 20.66 -14.37 -20.73
C ASP A 320 20.50 -12.85 -20.78
N ALA A 321 19.36 -12.32 -20.31
CA ALA A 321 19.12 -10.90 -20.21
C ALA A 321 20.12 -10.20 -19.28
N LEU A 322 20.41 -10.77 -18.11
CA LEU A 322 21.45 -10.28 -17.21
C LEU A 322 22.81 -10.17 -17.90
N LYS A 323 23.21 -11.23 -18.60
CA LYS A 323 24.50 -11.27 -19.28
C LYS A 323 24.60 -10.24 -20.41
N LYS A 324 23.52 -10.06 -21.18
CA LYS A 324 23.44 -9.07 -22.26
C LYS A 324 23.51 -7.63 -21.74
N ALA A 325 22.96 -7.38 -20.56
CA ALA A 325 22.88 -6.04 -20.01
C ALA A 325 24.19 -5.54 -19.36
N THR A 326 25.23 -6.37 -19.28
CA THR A 326 26.54 -5.98 -18.70
C THR A 326 27.47 -5.27 -19.68
N ASP A 327 26.99 -4.88 -20.85
CA ASP A 327 27.72 -4.03 -21.80
C ASP A 327 27.91 -2.58 -21.30
N LYS A 328 27.19 -2.20 -20.22
CA LYS A 328 27.29 -0.95 -19.46
C LYS A 328 27.14 -1.21 -17.96
N PRO A 329 27.32 -0.20 -17.09
CA PRO A 329 26.89 -0.30 -15.69
C PRO A 329 25.46 -0.81 -15.60
N LEU A 330 25.20 -1.80 -14.73
CA LEU A 330 23.95 -2.51 -14.66
C LEU A 330 23.27 -2.32 -13.30
N ILE A 331 21.99 -2.00 -13.31
CA ILE A 331 21.13 -2.03 -12.12
C ILE A 331 20.12 -3.17 -12.30
N ILE A 332 20.05 -4.07 -11.32
CA ILE A 332 19.04 -5.15 -11.27
C ILE A 332 18.01 -4.76 -10.22
N ILE A 333 16.77 -4.51 -10.63
CA ILE A 333 15.70 -4.01 -9.75
C ILE A 333 14.34 -4.51 -10.22
N ASN A 334 13.42 -4.76 -9.26
CA ASN A 334 12.04 -5.13 -9.54
C ASN A 334 11.07 -4.30 -8.70
N GLU A 335 10.05 -3.72 -9.31
CA GLU A 335 8.92 -3.09 -8.62
C GLU A 335 7.87 -4.15 -8.25
N SER A 336 8.17 -4.98 -7.26
CA SER A 336 7.23 -6.01 -6.78
C SER A 336 7.47 -6.31 -5.31
N MET A 337 6.58 -7.12 -4.72
CA MET A 337 6.73 -7.57 -3.31
C MET A 337 7.92 -8.52 -3.11
N GLN A 338 8.63 -8.84 -4.16
CA GLN A 338 9.79 -9.74 -4.12
C GLN A 338 10.77 -9.40 -5.24
N PHE A 339 12.05 -9.43 -4.90
CA PHE A 339 13.12 -9.30 -5.87
C PHE A 339 13.17 -10.52 -6.78
N SER A 340 13.21 -11.72 -6.19
CA SER A 340 13.12 -12.98 -6.92
C SER A 340 12.78 -14.14 -5.97
N ALA A 341 11.90 -15.04 -6.42
CA ALA A 341 11.61 -16.31 -5.73
C ALA A 341 12.71 -17.38 -5.94
N GLY A 342 13.77 -17.05 -6.68
CA GLY A 342 14.84 -17.98 -7.04
C GLY A 342 14.60 -18.68 -8.38
N VAL A 343 15.22 -19.83 -8.57
CA VAL A 343 15.13 -20.59 -9.83
C VAL A 343 13.71 -21.05 -10.13
N ASN A 344 13.29 -20.94 -11.38
CA ASN A 344 11.99 -21.41 -11.85
C ASN A 344 11.93 -22.94 -11.83
N LEU A 345 11.36 -23.48 -10.75
CA LEU A 345 11.25 -24.92 -10.55
C LEU A 345 10.38 -25.60 -11.61
N THR A 346 9.36 -24.92 -12.14
CA THR A 346 8.52 -25.48 -13.22
C THR A 346 9.36 -25.76 -14.46
N TYR A 347 10.22 -24.80 -14.83
CA TYR A 347 11.16 -24.95 -15.94
C TYR A 347 12.09 -26.14 -15.73
N THR A 348 12.65 -26.30 -14.54
CA THR A 348 13.53 -27.45 -14.21
C THR A 348 12.78 -28.78 -14.19
N MET A 349 11.54 -28.79 -13.66
CA MET A 349 10.72 -29.99 -13.59
C MET A 349 10.28 -30.50 -14.97
N GLU A 350 10.12 -29.64 -15.97
CA GLU A 350 9.83 -30.06 -17.34
C GLU A 350 10.93 -30.97 -17.93
N PHE A 351 12.19 -30.63 -17.66
CA PHE A 351 13.32 -31.47 -18.08
C PHE A 351 13.40 -32.74 -17.23
N ALA A 352 13.20 -32.66 -15.92
CA ALA A 352 13.24 -33.81 -15.03
C ALA A 352 12.17 -34.83 -15.41
N ASN A 353 10.94 -34.41 -15.71
CA ASN A 353 9.86 -35.31 -16.15
C ASN A 353 10.14 -36.02 -17.49
N LYS A 354 11.01 -35.44 -18.33
CA LYS A 354 11.46 -36.01 -19.58
C LYS A 354 12.76 -36.84 -19.42
N ASN A 355 13.27 -37.00 -18.19
CA ASN A 355 14.58 -37.57 -17.87
C ASN A 355 15.76 -36.88 -18.59
N ASP A 356 15.59 -35.59 -18.95
CA ASP A 356 16.62 -34.80 -19.62
C ASP A 356 17.54 -34.10 -18.61
N PHE A 357 18.30 -34.85 -17.88
CA PHE A 357 19.24 -34.35 -16.87
C PHE A 357 20.38 -33.53 -17.49
N LYS A 358 20.68 -33.76 -18.79
CA LYS A 358 21.70 -32.96 -19.49
C LYS A 358 21.29 -31.48 -19.66
N SER A 359 20.02 -31.24 -19.96
CA SER A 359 19.49 -29.86 -20.03
C SER A 359 19.45 -29.20 -18.67
N ILE A 360 19.16 -29.91 -17.59
CA ILE A 360 19.28 -29.41 -16.22
C ILE A 360 20.74 -29.05 -15.92
N GLU A 361 21.68 -29.92 -16.18
CA GLU A 361 23.12 -29.65 -15.97
C GLU A 361 23.60 -28.42 -16.78
N LYS A 362 23.16 -28.31 -18.03
CA LYS A 362 23.48 -27.18 -18.90
C LYS A 362 22.93 -25.87 -18.32
N PHE A 363 21.70 -25.90 -17.81
CA PHE A 363 21.09 -24.72 -17.18
C PHE A 363 21.86 -24.31 -15.90
N ILE A 364 22.18 -25.26 -15.02
CA ILE A 364 22.94 -24.99 -13.79
C ILE A 364 24.30 -24.37 -14.15
N LYS A 365 25.02 -24.92 -15.11
CA LYS A 365 26.31 -24.38 -15.56
C LYS A 365 26.15 -22.95 -16.09
N TYR A 366 25.12 -22.72 -16.92
CA TYR A 366 24.87 -21.38 -17.47
C TYR A 366 24.54 -20.37 -16.39
N PHE A 367 23.74 -20.78 -15.39
CA PHE A 367 23.41 -19.95 -14.22
C PHE A 367 24.68 -19.56 -13.46
N GLN A 368 25.53 -20.52 -13.14
CA GLN A 368 26.78 -20.29 -12.42
C GLN A 368 27.75 -19.41 -13.22
N GLU A 369 27.86 -19.64 -14.53
CA GLU A 369 28.67 -18.81 -15.43
C GLU A 369 28.14 -17.37 -15.50
N THR A 370 26.81 -17.18 -15.51
CA THR A 370 26.22 -15.83 -15.48
C THR A 370 26.49 -15.13 -14.16
N CYS A 371 26.32 -15.82 -13.04
CA CYS A 371 26.69 -15.28 -11.73
C CYS A 371 28.17 -14.86 -11.67
N LYS A 372 29.05 -15.72 -12.20
CA LYS A 372 30.47 -15.39 -12.31
C LYS A 372 30.73 -14.21 -13.24
N HIS A 373 29.97 -14.11 -14.35
CA HIS A 373 30.07 -13.00 -15.28
C HIS A 373 29.64 -11.67 -14.63
N LEU A 374 28.59 -11.65 -13.82
CA LEU A 374 28.17 -10.47 -13.04
C LEU A 374 29.27 -10.02 -12.08
N LYS A 375 29.84 -10.98 -11.32
CA LYS A 375 30.89 -10.70 -10.33
C LYS A 375 32.15 -10.06 -10.95
N TYR A 376 32.53 -10.51 -12.13
CA TYR A 376 33.71 -10.08 -12.83
C TYR A 376 33.41 -9.20 -14.05
N SER A 377 32.23 -8.58 -14.06
CA SER A 377 31.83 -7.65 -15.11
C SER A 377 32.82 -6.48 -15.22
N LYS A 378 33.08 -6.03 -16.45
CA LYS A 378 33.90 -4.83 -16.73
C LYS A 378 33.30 -3.58 -16.09
N TYR A 379 31.97 -3.51 -16.00
CA TYR A 379 31.23 -2.38 -15.46
C TYR A 379 30.58 -2.75 -14.13
N PRO A 380 30.35 -1.76 -13.25
CA PRO A 380 29.67 -2.02 -11.99
C PRO A 380 28.28 -2.67 -12.18
N VAL A 381 28.00 -3.65 -11.34
CA VAL A 381 26.66 -4.27 -11.23
C VAL A 381 26.10 -3.95 -9.84
N ILE A 382 24.93 -3.38 -9.80
CA ILE A 382 24.21 -3.00 -8.59
C ILE A 382 22.93 -3.80 -8.54
N SER A 383 22.66 -4.50 -7.44
CA SER A 383 21.34 -5.08 -7.18
C SER A 383 20.58 -4.25 -6.16
N ALA A 384 19.33 -3.88 -6.50
CA ALA A 384 18.42 -3.15 -5.62
C ALA A 384 17.25 -4.06 -5.23
N PRO A 385 17.43 -4.94 -4.22
CA PRO A 385 16.39 -5.89 -3.82
C PRO A 385 15.25 -5.18 -3.10
N SER A 386 14.02 -5.54 -3.46
CA SER A 386 12.80 -5.14 -2.79
C SER A 386 12.03 -6.39 -2.35
N GLY A 387 11.79 -6.54 -1.06
CA GLY A 387 11.05 -7.67 -0.50
C GLY A 387 11.83 -9.00 -0.53
N LEU A 388 11.14 -10.11 -0.82
CA LEU A 388 11.73 -11.44 -0.75
C LEU A 388 12.79 -11.66 -1.83
N THR A 389 13.94 -12.17 -1.41
CA THR A 389 15.06 -12.54 -2.29
C THR A 389 15.53 -13.94 -1.91
N LEU A 390 15.13 -14.95 -2.66
CA LEU A 390 15.29 -16.36 -2.29
C LEU A 390 16.15 -17.13 -3.29
N GLY A 391 16.88 -18.16 -2.81
CA GLY A 391 17.62 -19.12 -3.62
C GLY A 391 18.48 -18.46 -4.70
N GLY A 392 18.26 -18.80 -5.97
CA GLY A 392 18.99 -18.23 -7.11
C GLY A 392 18.89 -16.71 -7.22
N GLY A 393 17.81 -16.08 -6.73
CA GLY A 393 17.70 -14.62 -6.66
C GLY A 393 18.72 -14.02 -5.69
N PHE A 394 18.93 -14.67 -4.54
CA PHE A 394 19.97 -14.28 -3.60
C PHE A 394 21.38 -14.55 -4.17
N GLU A 395 21.56 -15.62 -4.92
CA GLU A 395 22.83 -15.91 -5.59
C GLU A 395 23.20 -14.82 -6.60
N VAL A 396 22.25 -14.35 -7.42
CA VAL A 396 22.47 -13.21 -8.33
C VAL A 396 22.81 -11.94 -7.54
N LEU A 397 22.07 -11.66 -6.46
CA LEU A 397 22.28 -10.48 -5.63
C LEU A 397 23.69 -10.42 -5.06
N VAL A 398 24.19 -11.51 -4.46
CA VAL A 398 25.52 -11.51 -3.81
C VAL A 398 26.68 -11.51 -4.79
N GLN A 399 26.44 -11.69 -6.08
CA GLN A 399 27.45 -11.54 -7.12
C GLN A 399 27.53 -10.13 -7.70
N SER A 400 26.63 -9.22 -7.28
CA SER A 400 26.73 -7.81 -7.64
C SER A 400 27.84 -7.11 -6.87
N ASN A 401 28.41 -6.04 -7.45
CA ASN A 401 29.45 -5.25 -6.79
C ASN A 401 28.91 -4.47 -5.59
N PHE A 402 27.65 -4.02 -5.69
CA PHE A 402 26.93 -3.28 -4.64
C PHE A 402 25.51 -3.80 -4.50
N VAL A 403 25.01 -3.75 -3.28
CA VAL A 403 23.61 -4.06 -2.95
C VAL A 403 23.02 -2.82 -2.27
N ALA A 404 21.97 -2.26 -2.87
CA ALA A 404 21.19 -1.13 -2.34
C ALA A 404 19.82 -1.64 -1.89
N SER A 405 19.55 -1.75 -0.58
CA SER A 405 18.31 -2.29 0.00
C SER A 405 17.60 -1.25 0.87
#